data_f6f2ffdfdc40af5734aaaba5d916c3b0
#
_entry.id   f6f2ffdfdc40af5734aaaba5d916c3b0
#
_cell.length_a   1.000
_cell.length_b   1.000
_cell.length_c   1.000
_cell.angle_alpha   90.00
_cell.angle_beta   90.00
_cell.angle_gamma   90.00
#
_symmetry.space_group_name_H-M   'P 1'
#
loop_
_entity.id
_entity.type
_entity.pdbx_description
1 polymer ?
#
loop_
_entity_poly.entity_id
_entity_poly.type
_entity_poly.pdbx_seq_one_letter_code
_entity_poly.pdbx_strand_id
1 'polypeptide(L)'
;MFDHIAAFFRPRSVVVVGASASPKKDGHRLLANVRRTYRGPLFVVHPHAREILGVPCFSNIKEVPGDVDLVISFVPNTATVQVVKDCAARGVPAVMILSGGFSDSGGRGQNLQEEIVAIAQQTPHGMRIWGPNCTGLITGDPPLSTSFAMEMAPLPTGKGAAFIAQSGMPSGAGYVEMLSRGQPS
;
A
#
# COMPACT_ATOMS: atom_id res chain seq x y z
N MET A 1 11.08 20.55 -1.45
CA MET A 1 9.79 19.99 -1.96
C MET A 1 9.87 18.49 -1.79
N PHE A 2 8.99 17.90 -0.98
CA PHE A 2 8.97 16.43 -0.81
C PHE A 2 8.53 15.79 -2.12
N ASP A 3 9.30 14.82 -2.61
CA ASP A 3 8.93 14.08 -3.83
C ASP A 3 7.84 13.07 -3.46
N HIS A 4 6.62 13.30 -3.91
CA HIS A 4 5.47 12.42 -3.63
C HIS A 4 5.65 11.00 -4.19
N ILE A 5 6.48 10.81 -5.20
CA ILE A 5 6.84 9.48 -5.70
C ILE A 5 7.79 8.79 -4.71
N ALA A 6 8.71 9.53 -4.10
CA ALA A 6 9.60 8.98 -3.08
C ALA A 6 8.85 8.44 -1.86
N ALA A 7 7.64 8.95 -1.58
CA ALA A 7 6.81 8.47 -0.48
C ALA A 7 6.40 6.99 -0.63
N PHE A 8 6.37 6.44 -1.84
CA PHE A 8 6.12 5.01 -2.04
C PHE A 8 7.32 4.14 -1.64
N PHE A 9 8.54 4.64 -1.84
CA PHE A 9 9.77 3.87 -1.67
C PHE A 9 10.46 4.14 -0.33
N ARG A 10 10.33 5.36 0.20
CA ARG A 10 11.00 5.83 1.42
C ARG A 10 10.04 6.65 2.30
N PRO A 11 8.87 6.08 2.67
CA PRO A 11 7.93 6.79 3.54
C PRO A 11 8.51 6.99 4.94
N ARG A 12 8.30 8.14 5.54
CA ARG A 12 8.65 8.41 6.94
C ARG A 12 7.60 7.83 7.90
N SER A 13 6.39 7.62 7.41
CA SER A 13 5.28 7.01 8.15
C SER A 13 4.35 6.24 7.21
N VAL A 14 3.80 5.13 7.68
CA VAL A 14 2.90 4.26 6.91
C VAL A 14 1.62 4.00 7.68
N VAL A 15 0.49 4.08 6.99
CA VAL A 15 -0.83 3.69 7.50
C VAL A 15 -1.41 2.59 6.63
N VAL A 16 -1.87 1.50 7.25
CA VAL A 16 -2.58 0.42 6.56
C VAL A 16 -4.08 0.51 6.85
N VAL A 17 -4.89 0.59 5.80
CA VAL A 17 -6.36 0.58 5.87
C VAL A 17 -6.86 -0.75 5.30
N GLY A 18 -7.65 -1.51 6.07
CA GLY A 18 -8.11 -2.84 5.67
C GLY A 18 -7.25 -3.98 6.21
N ALA A 19 -6.40 -3.71 7.21
CA ALA A 19 -5.72 -4.75 7.96
C ALA A 19 -6.70 -5.69 8.67
N SER A 20 -6.27 -6.92 8.96
CA SER A 20 -7.09 -7.92 9.66
C SER A 20 -6.30 -8.66 10.73
N ALA A 21 -6.95 -8.92 11.85
CA ALA A 21 -6.43 -9.82 12.89
C ALA A 21 -6.46 -11.30 12.45
N SER A 22 -7.32 -11.65 11.49
CA SER A 22 -7.47 -13.04 11.01
C SER A 22 -6.34 -13.45 10.07
N PRO A 23 -5.52 -14.47 10.39
CA PRO A 23 -4.42 -14.94 9.52
C PRO A 23 -4.86 -15.43 8.15
N LYS A 24 -6.15 -15.78 8.00
CA LYS A 24 -6.71 -16.26 6.73
C LYS A 24 -6.98 -15.16 5.72
N LYS A 25 -6.91 -13.88 6.13
CA LYS A 25 -7.21 -12.73 5.28
C LYS A 25 -5.96 -12.08 4.74
N ASP A 26 -6.03 -11.61 3.50
CA ASP A 26 -4.93 -10.90 2.83
C ASP A 26 -4.50 -9.64 3.57
N GLY A 27 -5.43 -8.92 4.19
CA GLY A 27 -5.11 -7.76 5.04
C GLY A 27 -4.24 -8.09 6.25
N HIS A 28 -4.27 -9.34 6.74
CA HIS A 28 -3.34 -9.82 7.77
C HIS A 28 -1.91 -9.98 7.18
N ARG A 29 -1.81 -10.65 6.03
CA ARG A 29 -0.53 -10.86 5.35
C ARG A 29 0.12 -9.54 4.95
N LEU A 30 -0.68 -8.61 4.43
CA LEU A 30 -0.22 -7.25 4.13
C LEU A 30 0.42 -6.60 5.36
N LEU A 31 -0.31 -6.52 6.48
CA LEU A 31 0.19 -5.88 7.69
C LEU A 31 1.42 -6.60 8.25
N ALA A 32 1.43 -7.93 8.23
CA ALA A 32 2.58 -8.74 8.67
C ALA A 32 3.84 -8.43 7.85
N ASN A 33 3.72 -8.32 6.53
CA ASN A 33 4.83 -7.98 5.64
C ASN A 33 5.35 -6.56 5.87
N VAL A 34 4.46 -5.57 5.95
CA VAL A 34 4.85 -4.19 6.24
C VAL A 34 5.56 -4.13 7.59
N ARG A 35 4.97 -4.69 8.66
CA ARG A 35 5.54 -4.70 9.99
C ARG A 35 6.91 -5.38 10.06
N ARG A 36 7.10 -6.46 9.32
CA ARG A 36 8.37 -7.21 9.28
C ARG A 36 9.49 -6.39 8.64
N THR A 37 9.17 -5.59 7.65
CA THR A 37 10.16 -4.94 6.77
C THR A 37 10.35 -3.46 7.09
N TYR A 38 9.27 -2.74 7.36
CA TYR A 38 9.32 -1.31 7.65
C TYR A 38 9.75 -1.01 9.09
N ARG A 39 10.59 -0.01 9.28
CA ARG A 39 11.17 0.36 10.59
C ARG A 39 10.70 1.70 11.13
N GLY A 40 9.94 2.46 10.34
CA GLY A 40 9.37 3.75 10.75
C GLY A 40 8.03 3.61 11.49
N PRO A 41 7.39 4.74 11.82
CA PRO A 41 6.05 4.80 12.39
C PRO A 41 5.04 4.07 11.51
N LEU A 42 4.39 3.04 12.06
CA LEU A 42 3.38 2.22 11.40
C LEU A 42 2.08 2.24 12.19
N PHE A 43 0.98 2.49 11.51
CA PHE A 43 -0.35 2.58 12.09
C PHE A 43 -1.37 1.81 11.25
N VAL A 44 -2.51 1.51 11.84
CA VAL A 44 -3.64 0.87 11.17
C VAL A 44 -4.87 1.76 11.33
N VAL A 45 -5.69 1.85 10.29
CA VAL A 45 -7.08 2.35 10.42
C VAL A 45 -8.03 1.18 10.41
N HIS A 46 -8.76 1.02 11.52
CA HIS A 46 -9.73 -0.06 11.71
C HIS A 46 -10.89 0.40 12.64
N PRO A 47 -12.17 0.18 12.26
CA PRO A 47 -13.31 0.78 12.97
C PRO A 47 -13.47 0.34 14.44
N HIS A 48 -12.95 -0.84 14.82
CA HIS A 48 -13.23 -1.42 16.13
C HIS A 48 -11.99 -1.90 16.89
N ALA A 49 -10.92 -2.26 16.20
CA ALA A 49 -9.71 -2.76 16.86
C ALA A 49 -8.90 -1.60 17.44
N ARG A 50 -8.27 -1.83 18.59
CA ARG A 50 -7.28 -0.92 19.17
C ARG A 50 -5.86 -1.26 18.74
N GLU A 51 -5.64 -2.51 18.39
CA GLU A 51 -4.36 -3.04 17.97
C GLU A 51 -4.56 -4.25 17.04
N ILE A 52 -3.72 -4.41 16.01
CA ILE A 52 -3.64 -5.60 15.16
C ILE A 52 -2.14 -5.92 14.97
N LEU A 53 -1.73 -7.14 15.28
CA LEU A 53 -0.33 -7.60 15.20
C LEU A 53 0.66 -6.69 15.97
N GLY A 54 0.28 -6.11 17.09
CA GLY A 54 1.12 -5.19 17.86
C GLY A 54 1.24 -3.80 17.23
N VAL A 55 0.41 -3.48 16.23
CA VAL A 55 0.36 -2.16 15.58
C VAL A 55 -0.87 -1.39 16.08
N PRO A 56 -0.71 -0.16 16.59
CA PRO A 56 -1.83 0.62 17.09
C PRO A 56 -2.83 0.96 15.99
N CYS A 57 -4.12 0.88 16.33
CA CYS A 57 -5.23 1.15 15.43
C CYS A 57 -5.98 2.41 15.83
N PHE A 58 -6.40 3.18 14.83
CA PHE A 58 -7.22 4.38 14.94
C PHE A 58 -8.54 4.18 14.20
N SER A 59 -9.61 4.86 14.59
CA SER A 59 -10.92 4.68 13.96
C SER A 59 -10.97 5.31 12.57
N ASN A 60 -10.17 6.34 12.33
CA ASN A 60 -10.04 7.03 11.05
C ASN A 60 -8.63 7.62 10.89
N ILE A 61 -8.29 8.00 9.66
CA ILE A 61 -6.95 8.50 9.33
C ILE A 61 -6.64 9.85 9.98
N LYS A 62 -7.66 10.64 10.36
CA LYS A 62 -7.48 11.95 10.98
C LYS A 62 -6.95 11.85 12.42
N GLU A 63 -7.20 10.71 13.08
CA GLU A 63 -6.74 10.44 14.45
C GLU A 63 -5.31 9.91 14.51
N VAL A 64 -4.73 9.48 13.36
CA VAL A 64 -3.35 8.99 13.32
C VAL A 64 -2.40 10.13 13.69
N PRO A 65 -1.47 9.94 14.66
CA PRO A 65 -0.56 11.00 15.09
C PRO A 65 0.50 11.32 14.04
N GLY A 66 0.95 12.59 14.02
CA GLY A 66 2.01 13.09 13.15
C GLY A 66 1.63 13.15 11.67
N ASP A 67 2.61 13.35 10.81
CA ASP A 67 2.42 13.35 9.36
C ASP A 67 2.28 11.92 8.83
N VAL A 68 1.49 11.75 7.76
CA VAL A 68 1.31 10.48 7.07
C VAL A 68 1.83 10.59 5.65
N ASP A 69 2.88 9.86 5.32
CA ASP A 69 3.50 9.89 4.00
C ASP A 69 2.88 8.87 3.02
N LEU A 70 2.57 7.67 3.51
CA LEU A 70 2.00 6.61 2.68
C LEU A 70 0.80 5.96 3.35
N VAL A 71 -0.31 5.88 2.62
CA VAL A 71 -1.47 5.07 2.99
C VAL A 71 -1.56 3.87 2.05
N ILE A 72 -1.64 2.67 2.61
CA ILE A 72 -1.86 1.42 1.87
C ILE A 72 -3.30 0.99 2.13
N SER A 73 -4.12 1.06 1.10
CA SER A 73 -5.55 0.71 1.15
C SER A 73 -5.80 -0.67 0.59
N PHE A 74 -6.41 -1.54 1.40
CA PHE A 74 -6.86 -2.87 1.01
C PHE A 74 -8.28 -3.13 1.48
N VAL A 75 -9.17 -2.21 1.18
CA VAL A 75 -10.61 -2.30 1.43
C VAL A 75 -11.37 -2.48 0.11
N PRO A 76 -12.63 -2.92 0.12
CA PRO A 76 -13.46 -2.98 -1.09
C PRO A 76 -13.47 -1.64 -1.85
N ASN A 77 -13.57 -1.69 -3.18
CA ASN A 77 -13.55 -0.51 -4.05
C ASN A 77 -14.57 0.57 -3.64
N THR A 78 -15.75 0.16 -3.17
CA THR A 78 -16.78 1.09 -2.67
C THR A 78 -16.36 1.90 -1.44
N ALA A 79 -15.49 1.34 -0.60
CA ALA A 79 -14.95 2.04 0.58
C ALA A 79 -13.68 2.85 0.24
N THR A 80 -12.99 2.51 -0.85
CA THR A 80 -11.72 3.14 -1.24
C THR A 80 -11.88 4.64 -1.52
N VAL A 81 -12.98 5.06 -2.13
CA VAL A 81 -13.25 6.48 -2.40
C VAL A 81 -13.23 7.31 -1.12
N GLN A 82 -13.86 6.81 -0.05
CA GLN A 82 -13.85 7.51 1.24
C GLN A 82 -12.43 7.57 1.83
N VAL A 83 -11.66 6.49 1.72
CA VAL A 83 -10.25 6.48 2.16
C VAL A 83 -9.45 7.54 1.41
N VAL A 84 -9.61 7.66 0.10
CA VAL A 84 -8.91 8.68 -0.71
C VAL A 84 -9.34 10.10 -0.33
N LYS A 85 -10.64 10.34 -0.07
CA LYS A 85 -11.15 11.63 0.43
C LYS A 85 -10.51 12.01 1.79
N ASP A 86 -10.43 11.04 2.70
CA ASP A 86 -9.84 11.28 4.02
C ASP A 86 -8.33 11.54 3.92
N CYS A 87 -7.64 10.82 3.02
CA CYS A 87 -6.22 11.07 2.69
C CYS A 87 -6.01 12.47 2.12
N ALA A 88 -6.86 12.89 1.17
CA ALA A 88 -6.79 14.23 0.57
C ALA A 88 -6.98 15.32 1.63
N ALA A 89 -7.99 15.19 2.49
CA ALA A 89 -8.25 16.12 3.58
C ALA A 89 -7.12 16.20 4.62
N ARG A 90 -6.36 15.11 4.78
CA ARG A 90 -5.19 15.01 5.67
C ARG A 90 -3.90 15.49 5.04
N GLY A 91 -3.87 15.72 3.73
CA GLY A 91 -2.66 16.11 3.00
C GLY A 91 -1.68 14.95 2.77
N VAL A 92 -2.18 13.72 2.72
CA VAL A 92 -1.35 12.53 2.44
C VAL A 92 -0.82 12.60 1.00
N PRO A 93 0.50 12.55 0.78
CA PRO A 93 1.08 12.69 -0.55
C PRO A 93 0.95 11.43 -1.43
N ALA A 94 0.87 10.23 -0.83
CA ALA A 94 0.89 8.97 -1.56
C ALA A 94 -0.13 7.96 -1.01
N VAL A 95 -0.92 7.38 -1.92
CA VAL A 95 -1.91 6.32 -1.60
C VAL A 95 -1.68 5.13 -2.52
N MET A 96 -1.51 3.94 -1.95
CA MET A 96 -1.42 2.69 -2.68
C MET A 96 -2.73 1.92 -2.53
N ILE A 97 -3.37 1.56 -3.65
CA ILE A 97 -4.66 0.86 -3.66
C ILE A 97 -4.44 -0.55 -4.21
N LEU A 98 -4.54 -1.54 -3.32
CA LEU A 98 -4.28 -2.94 -3.66
C LEU A 98 -5.53 -3.66 -4.20
N SER A 99 -6.72 -3.23 -3.78
CA SER A 99 -7.98 -3.82 -4.21
C SER A 99 -8.28 -3.57 -5.70
N GLY A 100 -8.92 -4.55 -6.34
CA GLY A 100 -9.47 -4.46 -7.68
C GLY A 100 -10.94 -4.04 -7.70
N GLY A 101 -11.60 -4.21 -8.85
CA GLY A 101 -13.01 -3.89 -9.05
C GLY A 101 -13.24 -2.43 -9.46
N PHE A 102 -12.29 -1.83 -10.14
CA PHE A 102 -12.34 -0.47 -10.71
C PHE A 102 -12.57 -0.53 -12.22
N SER A 103 -11.82 0.18 -13.03
CA SER A 103 -11.98 0.17 -14.49
C SER A 103 -11.83 -1.22 -15.12
N ASP A 104 -11.08 -2.10 -14.47
CA ASP A 104 -10.95 -3.52 -14.81
C ASP A 104 -12.29 -4.29 -14.79
N SER A 105 -13.26 -3.79 -14.02
CA SER A 105 -14.61 -4.39 -13.91
C SER A 105 -15.68 -3.63 -14.69
N GLY A 106 -15.33 -2.55 -15.39
CA GLY A 106 -16.24 -1.71 -16.18
C GLY A 106 -17.30 -0.98 -15.34
N GLY A 107 -18.22 -0.31 -16.01
CA GLY A 107 -19.42 0.28 -15.43
C GLY A 107 -19.18 1.08 -14.14
N ARG A 108 -19.78 0.63 -13.03
CA ARG A 108 -19.65 1.31 -11.73
C ARG A 108 -18.19 1.40 -11.24
N GLY A 109 -17.37 0.41 -11.54
CA GLY A 109 -15.96 0.41 -11.16
C GLY A 109 -15.18 1.52 -11.84
N GLN A 110 -15.45 1.79 -13.10
CA GLN A 110 -14.86 2.90 -13.84
C GLN A 110 -15.20 4.25 -13.20
N ASN A 111 -16.46 4.48 -12.83
CA ASN A 111 -16.88 5.73 -12.17
C ASN A 111 -16.15 5.94 -10.84
N LEU A 112 -15.97 4.86 -10.06
CA LEU A 112 -15.18 4.93 -8.80
C LEU A 112 -13.72 5.31 -9.07
N GLN A 113 -13.11 4.79 -10.13
CA GLN A 113 -11.74 5.15 -10.51
C GLN A 113 -11.63 6.61 -10.94
N GLU A 114 -12.56 7.08 -11.75
CA GLU A 114 -12.62 8.50 -12.17
C GLU A 114 -12.77 9.43 -10.96
N GLU A 115 -13.61 9.05 -9.99
CA GLU A 115 -13.78 9.82 -8.75
C GLU A 115 -12.48 9.92 -7.95
N ILE A 116 -11.75 8.80 -7.73
CA ILE A 116 -10.48 8.85 -6.99
C ILE A 116 -9.40 9.65 -7.73
N VAL A 117 -9.37 9.59 -9.06
CA VAL A 117 -8.45 10.40 -9.87
C VAL A 117 -8.75 11.89 -9.72
N ALA A 118 -10.04 12.26 -9.81
CA ALA A 118 -10.46 13.66 -9.64
C ALA A 118 -10.09 14.20 -8.24
N ILE A 119 -10.31 13.42 -7.18
CA ILE A 119 -9.92 13.80 -5.82
C ILE A 119 -8.40 14.03 -5.74
N ALA A 120 -7.60 13.10 -6.27
CA ALA A 120 -6.14 13.20 -6.23
C ALA A 120 -5.61 14.44 -6.98
N GLN A 121 -6.21 14.78 -8.13
CA GLN A 121 -5.84 15.93 -8.93
C GLN A 121 -6.19 17.27 -8.24
N GLN A 122 -7.22 17.29 -7.42
CA GLN A 122 -7.68 18.49 -6.70
C GLN A 122 -6.86 18.77 -5.43
N THR A 123 -5.99 17.86 -5.00
CA THR A 123 -5.14 18.13 -3.82
C THR A 123 -4.10 19.19 -4.14
N PRO A 124 -3.84 20.16 -3.22
CA PRO A 124 -2.95 21.29 -3.49
C PRO A 124 -1.53 20.94 -3.94
N HIS A 125 -1.06 19.76 -3.56
CA HIS A 125 0.30 19.29 -3.88
C HIS A 125 0.30 18.08 -4.82
N GLY A 126 -0.87 17.66 -5.34
CA GLY A 126 -1.00 16.53 -6.25
C GLY A 126 -0.72 15.19 -5.57
N MET A 127 -1.72 14.62 -4.88
CA MET A 127 -1.64 13.27 -4.34
C MET A 127 -1.28 12.27 -5.45
N ARG A 128 -0.37 11.35 -5.16
CA ARG A 128 -0.03 10.26 -6.07
C ARG A 128 -0.75 8.97 -5.67
N ILE A 129 -1.32 8.30 -6.66
CA ILE A 129 -1.99 7.01 -6.47
C ILE A 129 -1.21 5.93 -7.22
N TRP A 130 -0.90 4.84 -6.53
CA TRP A 130 -0.34 3.62 -7.09
C TRP A 130 -1.41 2.53 -7.10
N GLY A 131 -1.70 1.97 -8.25
CA GLY A 131 -2.85 1.09 -8.46
C GLY A 131 -4.01 1.84 -9.11
N PRO A 132 -5.26 1.39 -8.99
CA PRO A 132 -5.73 0.24 -8.21
C PRO A 132 -5.30 -1.13 -8.78
N ASN A 133 -5.75 -2.21 -8.12
CA ASN A 133 -5.52 -3.59 -8.54
C ASN A 133 -4.02 -3.92 -8.74
N CYS A 134 -3.19 -3.59 -7.74
CA CYS A 134 -1.76 -3.88 -7.75
C CYS A 134 -1.36 -4.82 -6.61
N THR A 135 -0.23 -5.48 -6.76
CA THR A 135 0.33 -6.38 -5.73
C THR A 135 1.28 -5.68 -4.76
N GLY A 136 1.45 -4.38 -4.90
CA GLY A 136 2.34 -3.57 -4.08
C GLY A 136 3.76 -3.47 -4.62
N LEU A 137 4.70 -3.18 -3.75
CA LEU A 137 6.12 -3.09 -4.06
C LEU A 137 6.96 -3.81 -2.99
N ILE A 138 8.17 -4.19 -3.36
CA ILE A 138 9.18 -4.75 -2.46
C ILE A 138 10.50 -4.01 -2.73
N THR A 139 11.10 -3.45 -1.69
CA THR A 139 12.42 -2.80 -1.75
C THR A 139 13.35 -3.34 -0.68
N GLY A 140 14.65 -3.33 -0.94
CA GLY A 140 15.68 -3.78 0.00
C GLY A 140 16.32 -2.64 0.78
N ASP A 141 16.44 -1.45 0.18
CA ASP A 141 17.05 -0.27 0.80
C ASP A 141 16.27 1.02 0.46
N PRO A 142 15.56 1.59 1.44
CA PRO A 142 15.21 1.00 2.73
C PRO A 142 14.30 -0.22 2.57
N PRO A 143 14.32 -1.16 3.53
CA PRO A 143 13.50 -2.36 3.44
C PRO A 143 12.01 -2.02 3.61
N LEU A 144 11.19 -2.39 2.62
CA LEU A 144 9.74 -2.22 2.65
C LEU A 144 9.08 -3.27 1.75
N SER A 145 8.12 -4.02 2.28
CA SER A 145 7.24 -4.87 1.48
C SER A 145 5.79 -4.51 1.74
N THR A 146 5.11 -4.01 0.73
CA THR A 146 3.68 -3.71 0.75
C THR A 146 2.85 -4.79 0.07
N SER A 147 3.46 -5.93 -0.30
CA SER A 147 2.78 -7.03 -0.93
C SER A 147 1.97 -7.85 0.08
N PHE A 148 0.77 -8.28 -0.34
CA PHE A 148 -0.05 -9.27 0.35
C PHE A 148 0.07 -10.67 -0.29
N ALA A 149 0.59 -10.75 -1.51
CA ALA A 149 0.62 -11.99 -2.30
C ALA A 149 1.80 -12.90 -1.93
N MET A 150 2.87 -12.34 -1.37
CA MET A 150 4.09 -13.07 -1.01
C MET A 150 4.41 -12.88 0.47
N GLU A 151 3.99 -13.84 1.27
CA GLU A 151 4.08 -13.77 2.74
C GLU A 151 5.53 -13.86 3.25
N MET A 152 6.43 -14.45 2.49
CA MET A 152 7.77 -14.82 2.96
C MET A 152 8.90 -14.49 1.98
N ALA A 153 8.66 -13.70 0.96
CA ALA A 153 9.70 -13.38 0.00
C ALA A 153 10.86 -12.68 0.73
N PRO A 154 12.10 -13.15 0.57
CA PRO A 154 13.27 -12.42 1.03
C PRO A 154 13.24 -11.01 0.43
N LEU A 155 13.74 -10.03 1.18
CA LEU A 155 13.92 -8.71 0.62
C LEU A 155 15.12 -8.70 -0.34
N PRO A 156 15.10 -7.85 -1.37
CA PRO A 156 16.28 -7.61 -2.18
C PRO A 156 17.47 -7.21 -1.29
N THR A 157 18.65 -7.79 -1.53
CA THR A 157 19.80 -7.61 -0.64
C THR A 157 20.92 -6.78 -1.24
N GLY A 158 20.76 -6.28 -2.48
CA GLY A 158 21.90 -5.64 -3.10
C GLY A 158 21.58 -4.75 -4.29
N LYS A 159 22.64 -4.37 -4.97
CA LYS A 159 22.62 -3.64 -6.23
C LYS A 159 22.34 -4.63 -7.36
N GLY A 160 21.09 -4.75 -7.74
CA GLY A 160 20.64 -5.67 -8.76
C GLY A 160 19.75 -5.00 -9.80
N ALA A 161 18.93 -5.81 -10.46
CA ALA A 161 17.94 -5.35 -11.41
C ALA A 161 16.65 -4.92 -10.71
N ALA A 162 16.10 -3.79 -11.12
CA ALA A 162 14.73 -3.43 -10.75
C ALA A 162 13.74 -4.20 -11.63
N PHE A 163 12.72 -4.79 -11.01
CA PHE A 163 11.69 -5.52 -11.72
C PHE A 163 10.36 -4.75 -11.65
N ILE A 164 9.87 -4.32 -12.80
CA ILE A 164 8.59 -3.63 -12.93
C ILE A 164 7.72 -4.42 -13.89
N ALA A 165 6.52 -4.81 -13.45
CA ALA A 165 5.56 -5.53 -14.27
C ALA A 165 4.15 -5.01 -14.08
N GLN A 166 3.40 -4.95 -15.16
CA GLN A 166 1.99 -4.57 -15.15
C GLN A 166 1.13 -5.68 -14.52
N SER A 167 1.45 -6.95 -14.75
CA SER A 167 0.72 -8.08 -14.19
C SER A 167 1.35 -8.57 -12.89
N GLY A 168 0.56 -8.59 -11.81
CA GLY A 168 1.02 -8.96 -10.47
C GLY A 168 1.44 -10.42 -10.34
N MET A 169 0.73 -11.36 -10.98
CA MET A 169 1.05 -12.79 -10.87
C MET A 169 2.38 -13.15 -11.52
N PRO A 170 2.67 -12.80 -12.79
CA PRO A 170 3.97 -13.03 -13.39
C PRO A 170 5.11 -12.30 -12.68
N SER A 171 4.86 -11.09 -12.14
CA SER A 171 5.89 -10.36 -11.40
C SER A 171 6.28 -11.07 -10.11
N GLY A 172 5.29 -11.59 -9.36
CA GLY A 172 5.54 -12.35 -8.15
C GLY A 172 6.29 -13.66 -8.42
N ALA A 173 5.85 -14.43 -9.43
CA ALA A 173 6.52 -15.66 -9.83
C ALA A 173 7.95 -15.41 -10.33
N GLY A 174 8.15 -14.38 -11.16
CA GLY A 174 9.47 -13.99 -11.66
C GLY A 174 10.42 -13.58 -10.53
N TYR A 175 9.92 -12.82 -9.55
CA TYR A 175 10.71 -12.42 -8.39
C TYR A 175 11.17 -13.64 -7.55
N VAL A 176 10.24 -14.56 -7.24
CA VAL A 176 10.57 -15.79 -6.50
C VAL A 176 11.57 -16.66 -7.27
N GLU A 177 11.39 -16.79 -8.58
CA GLU A 177 12.30 -17.55 -9.44
C GLU A 177 13.71 -16.93 -9.48
N MET A 178 13.82 -15.61 -9.60
CA MET A 178 15.11 -14.91 -9.53
C MET A 178 15.82 -15.19 -8.22
N LEU A 179 15.11 -15.07 -7.09
CA LEU A 179 15.68 -15.35 -5.77
C LEU A 179 16.11 -16.80 -5.63
N SER A 180 15.33 -17.76 -6.14
CA SER A 180 15.65 -19.19 -6.07
C SER A 180 16.92 -19.56 -6.84
N ARG A 181 17.25 -18.79 -7.88
CA ARG A 181 18.47 -18.95 -8.69
C ARG A 181 19.66 -18.15 -8.17
N GLY A 182 19.53 -17.50 -7.02
CA GLY A 182 20.61 -16.68 -6.43
C GLY A 182 20.96 -15.45 -7.28
N GLN A 183 20.06 -15.00 -8.14
CA GLN A 183 20.24 -13.76 -8.88
C GLN A 183 20.13 -12.57 -7.93
N PRO A 184 21.04 -11.59 -8.02
CA PRO A 184 20.92 -10.38 -7.21
C PRO A 184 19.70 -9.59 -7.63
N SER A 185 18.84 -9.30 -6.67
CA SER A 185 17.67 -8.44 -6.83
C SER A 185 17.91 -7.08 -6.18
#